data_b77c0d627c2ddd2fd7fec348a0aad6bb
#
_entry.id   b77c0d627c2ddd2fd7fec348a0aad6bb
#
_cell.length_a   1.000
_cell.length_b   1.000
_cell.length_c   1.000
_cell.angle_alpha   90.00
_cell.angle_beta   90.00
_cell.angle_gamma   90.00
#
_symmetry.space_group_name_H-M   'P 1'
#
loop_
_entity.id
_entity.type
_entity.pdbx_description
1 polymer ?
#
loop_
_entity_poly.entity_id
_entity_poly.type
_entity_poly.pdbx_seq_one_letter_code
_entity_poly.pdbx_strand_id
1 'polypeptide(L)'
;MALKTFAAIDVGSFELAMKIFEISPRAGLREIDDIRHRIDLGTDTYTTGKISNERINELCEVLKEFKEIMRTYKVNAYRAY
;
A
#
# COMPACT_ATOMS: atom_id res chain seq x y z
N MET A 1 -0.28 -25.73 -11.04
CA MET A 1 -1.32 -24.86 -10.51
C MET A 1 -0.73 -23.54 -10.07
N ALA A 2 -1.21 -22.45 -10.62
CA ALA A 2 -0.62 -21.14 -10.35
C ALA A 2 -1.32 -20.46 -9.18
N LEU A 3 -0.56 -20.19 -8.13
CA LEU A 3 -0.95 -19.31 -7.04
C LEU A 3 -0.63 -17.89 -7.47
N LYS A 4 -1.62 -17.02 -7.44
CA LYS A 4 -1.43 -15.61 -7.80
C LYS A 4 -1.51 -14.73 -6.57
N THR A 5 -0.66 -13.72 -6.52
CA THR A 5 -0.58 -12.78 -5.42
C THR A 5 -0.87 -11.39 -5.94
N PHE A 6 -1.70 -10.66 -5.20
CA PHE A 6 -2.17 -9.34 -5.59
C PHE A 6 -2.06 -8.39 -4.40
N ALA A 7 -1.67 -7.15 -4.66
CA ALA A 7 -1.60 -6.12 -3.63
C ALA A 7 -2.58 -5.00 -3.93
N ALA A 8 -3.29 -4.55 -2.91
CA ALA A 8 -4.15 -3.37 -2.98
C ALA A 8 -3.59 -2.30 -2.04
N ILE A 9 -3.27 -1.14 -2.59
CA ILE A 9 -2.72 -0.01 -1.84
C ILE A 9 -3.80 1.06 -1.73
N ASP A 10 -4.12 1.46 -0.51
CA ASP A 10 -5.10 2.50 -0.23
C ASP A 10 -4.37 3.74 0.30
N VAL A 11 -4.51 4.85 -0.42
CA VAL A 11 -3.87 6.12 -0.05
C VAL A 11 -4.94 7.01 0.57
N GLY A 12 -4.96 7.06 1.90
CA GLY A 12 -5.88 7.91 2.65
C GLY A 12 -5.21 9.21 3.10
N SER A 13 -6.01 10.10 3.71
CA SER A 13 -5.51 11.38 4.21
C SER A 13 -4.56 11.25 5.39
N PHE A 14 -4.71 10.21 6.18
CA PHE A 14 -3.96 10.01 7.42
C PHE A 14 -3.28 8.66 7.51
N GLU A 15 -3.48 7.81 6.52
CA GLU A 15 -2.97 6.45 6.56
C GLU A 15 -2.72 5.92 5.16
N LEU A 16 -1.60 5.22 5.00
CA LEU A 16 -1.33 4.42 3.83
C LEU A 16 -1.45 2.96 4.24
N ALA A 17 -2.23 2.20 3.51
CA ALA A 17 -2.43 0.78 3.79
C ALA A 17 -2.14 -0.05 2.56
N MET A 18 -1.60 -1.24 2.76
CA MET A 18 -1.43 -2.21 1.70
C MET A 18 -1.88 -3.57 2.20
N LYS A 19 -2.77 -4.19 1.46
CA LYS A 19 -3.21 -5.55 1.73
C LYS A 19 -2.67 -6.48 0.66
N ILE A 20 -2.18 -7.62 1.09
CA ILE A 20 -1.69 -8.65 0.19
C ILE A 20 -2.70 -9.78 0.16
N PHE A 21 -3.12 -10.15 -1.02
CA PHE A 21 -4.09 -11.21 -1.24
C PHE A 21 -3.46 -12.34 -2.05
N GLU A 22 -3.92 -13.53 -1.76
CA GLU A 22 -3.54 -14.73 -2.48
C GLU A 22 -4.78 -15.32 -3.12
N ILE A 23 -4.69 -15.65 -4.40
CA ILE A 23 -5.80 -16.26 -5.15
C ILE A 23 -5.37 -17.65 -5.59
N SER A 24 -6.17 -18.66 -5.23
CA SER A 24 -5.93 -20.01 -5.66
C SER A 24 -7.23 -20.63 -6.18
N PRO A 25 -7.14 -21.62 -7.09
CA PRO A 25 -8.33 -22.27 -7.60
C PRO A 25 -9.16 -22.99 -6.54
N ARG A 26 -8.52 -23.42 -5.45
CA ARG A 26 -9.21 -24.15 -4.38
C ARG A 26 -9.76 -23.26 -3.29
N ALA A 27 -8.91 -22.36 -2.79
CA ALA A 27 -9.25 -21.53 -1.63
C ALA A 27 -9.91 -20.21 -2.00
N GLY A 28 -9.86 -19.82 -3.28
CA GLY A 28 -10.36 -18.52 -3.71
C GLY A 28 -9.45 -17.40 -3.24
N LEU A 29 -10.05 -16.27 -2.88
CA LEU A 29 -9.32 -15.07 -2.43
C LEU A 29 -9.10 -15.12 -0.93
N ARG A 30 -7.85 -14.88 -0.50
CA ARG A 30 -7.50 -14.86 0.91
C ARG A 30 -6.54 -13.70 1.19
N GLU A 31 -6.84 -12.91 2.21
CA GLU A 31 -5.93 -11.87 2.67
C GLU A 31 -4.81 -12.52 3.50
N ILE A 32 -3.57 -12.29 3.12
CA ILE A 32 -2.43 -12.91 3.80
C ILE A 32 -1.58 -11.90 4.57
N ASP A 33 -1.72 -10.61 4.30
CA ASP A 33 -1.04 -9.56 5.07
C ASP A 33 -1.77 -8.24 4.96
N ASP A 34 -1.59 -7.37 5.97
CA ASP A 34 -2.18 -6.05 6.05
C ASP A 34 -1.14 -5.13 6.70
N ILE A 35 -0.56 -4.23 5.92
CA ILE A 35 0.49 -3.34 6.37
C ILE A 35 -0.07 -1.91 6.36
N ARG A 36 0.06 -1.19 7.47
CA ARG A 36 -0.44 0.16 7.61
C ARG A 36 0.63 1.11 8.12
N HIS A 37 0.67 2.29 7.50
CA HIS A 37 1.56 3.38 7.92
C HIS A 37 0.74 4.64 8.11
N ARG A 38 0.92 5.29 9.24
CA ARG A 38 0.25 6.53 9.54
C ARG A 38 1.05 7.70 8.96
N ILE A 39 0.43 8.48 8.08
CA ILE A 39 1.01 9.68 7.49
C ILE A 39 -0.05 10.76 7.48
N ASP A 40 0.28 11.95 7.97
CA ASP A 40 -0.66 13.06 8.04
C ASP A 40 -0.58 13.91 6.75
N LEU A 41 -1.17 13.41 5.68
CA LEU A 41 -1.26 14.15 4.42
C LEU A 41 -2.41 15.16 4.45
N GLY A 42 -3.47 14.84 5.18
CA GLY A 42 -4.67 15.64 5.23
C GLY A 42 -4.45 17.00 5.88
N THR A 43 -3.71 17.08 6.98
CA THR A 43 -3.45 18.32 7.67
C THR A 43 -2.69 19.30 6.79
N ASP A 44 -1.64 18.86 6.12
CA ASP A 44 -0.88 19.70 5.21
C ASP A 44 -1.78 20.24 4.09
N THR A 45 -2.60 19.39 3.51
CA THR A 45 -3.50 19.77 2.42
C THR A 45 -4.55 20.78 2.88
N TYR A 46 -5.16 20.56 4.04
CA TYR A 46 -6.19 21.46 4.57
C TYR A 46 -5.64 22.80 5.04
N THR A 47 -4.40 22.85 5.53
CA THR A 47 -3.79 24.05 6.06
C THR A 47 -3.17 24.92 4.97
N THR A 48 -2.45 24.34 4.03
CA THR A 48 -1.66 25.07 3.04
C THR A 48 -2.11 24.85 1.60
N GLY A 49 -2.98 23.87 1.35
CA GLY A 49 -3.36 23.43 0.01
C GLY A 49 -2.25 22.66 -0.70
N LYS A 50 -1.15 22.37 -0.02
CA LYS A 50 0.00 21.66 -0.57
C LYS A 50 0.52 20.66 0.44
N ILE A 51 1.10 19.58 -0.06
CA ILE A 51 1.80 18.60 0.78
C ILE A 51 3.24 19.09 0.93
N SER A 52 3.75 19.17 2.16
CA SER A 52 5.11 19.60 2.42
C SER A 52 6.14 18.64 1.84
N ASN A 53 7.36 19.14 1.57
CA ASN A 53 8.46 18.28 1.09
C ASN A 53 8.78 17.18 2.09
N GLU A 54 8.68 17.45 3.38
CA GLU A 54 8.89 16.47 4.43
C GLU A 54 7.89 15.32 4.33
N ARG A 55 6.60 15.64 4.10
CA ARG A 55 5.56 14.64 3.94
C ARG A 55 5.71 13.85 2.63
N ILE A 56 6.14 14.53 1.57
CA ILE A 56 6.43 13.86 0.30
C ILE A 56 7.55 12.84 0.48
N ASN A 57 8.61 13.21 1.18
CA ASN A 57 9.71 12.29 1.46
C ASN A 57 9.26 11.09 2.29
N GLU A 58 8.44 11.33 3.30
CA GLU A 58 7.88 10.28 4.14
C GLU A 58 7.00 9.33 3.30
N LEU A 59 6.16 9.88 2.43
CA LEU A 59 5.34 9.10 1.52
C LEU A 59 6.20 8.22 0.61
N CYS A 60 7.26 8.78 0.05
CA CYS A 60 8.18 8.03 -0.82
C CYS A 60 8.84 6.88 -0.08
N GLU A 61 9.23 7.08 1.18
CA GLU A 61 9.84 6.03 1.99
C GLU A 61 8.85 4.89 2.25
N VAL A 62 7.60 5.21 2.56
CA VAL A 62 6.57 4.20 2.77
C VAL A 62 6.30 3.42 1.48
N LEU A 63 6.22 4.10 0.35
CA LEU A 63 5.99 3.44 -0.94
C LEU A 63 7.16 2.54 -1.34
N LYS A 64 8.39 2.92 -1.01
CA LYS A 64 9.56 2.07 -1.19
C LYS A 64 9.46 0.81 -0.34
N GLU A 65 9.04 0.95 0.90
CA GLU A 65 8.83 -0.18 1.80
C GLU A 65 7.75 -1.12 1.25
N PHE A 66 6.65 -0.56 0.77
CA PHE A 66 5.58 -1.35 0.15
C PHE A 66 6.09 -2.12 -1.07
N LYS A 67 6.94 -1.48 -1.88
CA LYS A 67 7.56 -2.13 -3.03
C LYS A 67 8.40 -3.33 -2.62
N GLU A 68 9.20 -3.18 -1.56
CA GLU A 68 10.02 -4.27 -1.05
C GLU A 68 9.18 -5.43 -0.50
N ILE A 69 8.08 -5.11 0.19
CA ILE A 69 7.15 -6.10 0.70
C ILE A 69 6.50 -6.85 -0.47
N MET A 70 6.05 -6.13 -1.50
CA MET A 70 5.48 -6.76 -2.69
C MET A 70 6.48 -7.69 -3.38
N ARG A 71 7.74 -7.30 -3.42
CA ARG A 71 8.81 -8.13 -3.98
C ARG A 71 9.01 -9.41 -3.17
N THR A 72 8.97 -9.29 -1.85
CA THR A 72 9.11 -10.43 -0.94
C THR A 72 7.99 -11.45 -1.16
N TYR A 73 6.77 -10.98 -1.33
CA TYR A 73 5.62 -11.84 -1.59
C TYR A 73 5.49 -12.26 -3.06
N LYS A 74 6.36 -11.76 -3.92
CA LYS A 74 6.32 -12.03 -5.37
C LYS A 74 4.96 -11.68 -5.98
N VAL A 75 4.48 -10.47 -5.68
CA VAL A 75 3.19 -9.99 -6.12
C VAL A 75 3.14 -9.91 -7.65
N ASN A 76 2.11 -10.52 -8.24
CA ASN A 76 1.92 -10.56 -9.69
C ASN A 76 1.36 -9.25 -10.24
N ALA A 77 0.51 -8.58 -9.47
CA ALA A 77 -0.12 -7.34 -9.88
C ALA A 77 -0.51 -6.53 -8.65
N TYR A 78 -0.60 -5.21 -8.79
CA TYR A 78 -1.07 -4.35 -7.72
C TYR A 78 -1.93 -3.21 -8.27
N ARG A 79 -2.72 -2.61 -7.40
CA ARG A 79 -3.48 -1.41 -7.72
C ARG A 79 -3.47 -0.46 -6.52
N ALA A 80 -3.28 0.82 -6.80
CA ALA A 80 -3.34 1.88 -5.79
C ALA A 80 -4.63 2.69 -5.98
N TYR A 81 -5.23 3.06 -4.88
CA TYR A 81 -6.50 3.80 -4.86
C TYR A 81 -6.35 5.17 -4.22
#